data_cd972b0d9777d68909f075b710b13b2a
#
_entry.id   cd972b0d9777d68909f075b710b13b2a
#
_cell.length_a   1.000
_cell.length_b   1.000
_cell.length_c   1.000
_cell.angle_alpha   90.00
_cell.angle_beta   90.00
_cell.angle_gamma   90.00
#
_symmetry.space_group_name_H-M   'P 1'
#
loop_
_entity.id
_entity.type
_entity.pdbx_description
1 polymer ?
#
loop_
_entity_poly.entity_id
_entity_poly.type
_entity_poly.pdbx_seq_one_letter_code
_entity_poly.pdbx_strand_id
1 'polypeptide(L)'
;MFAEALVCLALNIYHEARDQPFIGQVAVAQVVMNRVRDDRYPDDVCEVVMQGPTYSWKPDFPVRHRCQFSWYCDGKSDKTPDQTAWEQALMIAQGVHTGNLDDFVEGATHYHATYVLPEWAESKTPVVQIGDHMFYRWD
;
A
#
# COMPACT_ATOMS: atom_id res chain seq x y z
N MET A 1 -15.28 -4.85 7.52
CA MET A 1 -16.42 -4.79 6.59
C MET A 1 -15.93 -4.36 5.20
N PHE A 2 -16.68 -4.72 4.18
CA PHE A 2 -16.32 -4.46 2.78
C PHE A 2 -16.06 -2.97 2.49
N ALA A 3 -16.93 -2.08 2.98
CA ALA A 3 -16.78 -0.64 2.75
C ALA A 3 -15.54 -0.06 3.42
N GLU A 4 -15.18 -0.57 4.61
CA GLU A 4 -13.96 -0.16 5.31
C GLU A 4 -12.72 -0.59 4.55
N ALA A 5 -12.72 -1.82 4.01
CA ALA A 5 -11.61 -2.32 3.22
C ALA A 5 -11.35 -1.43 2.01
N LEU A 6 -12.41 -1.02 1.30
CA LEU A 6 -12.27 -0.13 0.14
C LEU A 6 -11.71 1.25 0.53
N VAL A 7 -12.16 1.81 1.64
CA VAL A 7 -11.66 3.11 2.11
C VAL A 7 -10.19 3.01 2.51
N CYS A 8 -9.81 1.98 3.27
CA CYS A 8 -8.42 1.77 3.65
C CYS A 8 -7.52 1.59 2.42
N LEU A 9 -7.96 0.80 1.45
CA LEU A 9 -7.20 0.58 0.23
C LEU A 9 -7.06 1.87 -0.57
N ALA A 10 -8.15 2.64 -0.71
CA ALA A 10 -8.13 3.92 -1.41
C ALA A 10 -7.25 4.96 -0.72
N LEU A 11 -7.25 5.01 0.61
CA LEU A 11 -6.35 5.88 1.36
C LEU A 11 -4.89 5.57 1.05
N ASN A 12 -4.55 4.29 1.01
CA ASN A 12 -3.18 3.90 0.69
C ASN A 12 -2.79 4.28 -0.74
N ILE A 13 -3.68 4.06 -1.71
CA ILE A 13 -3.45 4.49 -3.10
C ILE A 13 -3.24 6.01 -3.16
N TYR A 14 -4.12 6.76 -2.51
CA TYR A 14 -4.05 8.22 -2.52
C TYR A 14 -2.72 8.72 -1.96
N HIS A 15 -2.34 8.29 -0.77
CA HIS A 15 -1.14 8.81 -0.11
C HIS A 15 0.16 8.29 -0.72
N GLU A 16 0.14 7.07 -1.28
CA GLU A 16 1.34 6.45 -1.83
C GLU A 16 1.56 6.76 -3.31
N ALA A 17 0.49 6.98 -4.07
CA ALA A 17 0.61 6.91 -5.53
C ALA A 17 -0.30 7.87 -6.32
N ARG A 18 -0.91 8.90 -5.70
CA ARG A 18 -1.83 9.77 -6.45
C ARG A 18 -1.17 10.52 -7.62
N ASP A 19 0.14 10.71 -7.57
CA ASP A 19 0.93 11.37 -8.62
C ASP A 19 1.50 10.39 -9.66
N GLN A 20 1.19 9.10 -9.51
CA GLN A 20 1.67 8.07 -10.40
C GLN A 20 0.68 7.82 -11.55
N PRO A 21 1.14 7.23 -12.68
CA PRO A 21 0.24 6.77 -13.74
C PRO A 21 -0.83 5.83 -13.19
N PHE A 22 -1.94 5.71 -13.91
CA PHE A 22 -3.05 4.84 -13.51
C PHE A 22 -2.58 3.43 -13.14
N ILE A 23 -1.75 2.82 -13.99
CA ILE A 23 -1.25 1.46 -13.76
C ILE A 23 -0.38 1.38 -12.50
N GLY A 24 0.34 2.44 -12.17
CA GLY A 24 1.13 2.53 -10.94
C GLY A 24 0.27 2.56 -9.70
N GLN A 25 -0.87 3.22 -9.76
CA GLN A 25 -1.84 3.23 -8.68
C GLN A 25 -2.47 1.85 -8.49
N VAL A 26 -2.82 1.18 -9.59
CA VAL A 26 -3.30 -0.21 -9.55
C VAL A 26 -2.25 -1.11 -8.90
N ALA A 27 -0.99 -0.96 -9.30
CA ALA A 27 0.12 -1.77 -8.78
C ALA A 27 0.28 -1.65 -7.25
N VAL A 28 0.21 -0.43 -6.73
CA VAL A 28 0.29 -0.19 -5.28
C VAL A 28 -0.86 -0.88 -4.54
N ALA A 29 -2.07 -0.80 -5.09
CA ALA A 29 -3.23 -1.50 -4.52
C ALA A 29 -3.05 -3.02 -4.55
N GLN A 30 -2.48 -3.55 -5.62
CA GLN A 30 -2.23 -4.99 -5.76
C GLN A 30 -1.22 -5.51 -4.74
N VAL A 31 -0.22 -4.70 -4.40
CA VAL A 31 0.73 -5.06 -3.32
C VAL A 31 -0.03 -5.27 -2.00
N VAL A 32 -0.95 -4.37 -1.65
CA VAL A 32 -1.76 -4.54 -0.44
C VAL A 32 -2.55 -5.85 -0.49
N MET A 33 -3.21 -6.13 -1.60
CA MET A 33 -3.99 -7.36 -1.73
C MET A 33 -3.12 -8.61 -1.74
N ASN A 34 -1.91 -8.55 -2.31
CA ASN A 34 -0.97 -9.66 -2.23
C ASN A 34 -0.54 -9.93 -0.79
N ARG A 35 -0.35 -8.89 0.02
CA ARG A 35 -0.07 -9.06 1.45
C ARG A 35 -1.24 -9.70 2.18
N VAL A 36 -2.46 -9.28 1.89
CA VAL A 36 -3.66 -9.87 2.50
C VAL A 36 -3.74 -11.38 2.26
N ARG A 37 -3.29 -11.84 1.09
CA ARG A 37 -3.31 -13.27 0.72
C ARG A 37 -2.08 -14.03 1.21
N ASP A 38 -1.08 -13.36 1.74
CA ASP A 38 0.19 -13.94 2.19
C ASP A 38 0.14 -14.18 3.70
N ASP A 39 0.40 -15.41 4.13
CA ASP A 39 0.31 -15.81 5.54
C ASP A 39 1.23 -15.03 6.47
N ARG A 40 2.24 -14.34 5.92
CA ARG A 40 3.18 -13.54 6.71
C ARG A 40 2.64 -12.17 7.09
N TYR A 41 1.44 -11.81 6.62
CA TYR A 41 0.80 -10.51 6.86
C TYR A 41 -0.60 -10.71 7.43
N PRO A 42 -1.19 -9.64 8.00
CA PRO A 42 -2.60 -9.70 8.36
C PRO A 42 -3.48 -10.04 7.16
N ASP A 43 -4.62 -10.67 7.40
CA ASP A 43 -5.56 -11.07 6.35
C ASP A 43 -6.70 -10.05 6.14
N ASP A 44 -6.52 -8.84 6.62
CA ASP A 44 -7.49 -7.74 6.55
C ASP A 44 -6.82 -6.53 5.92
N VAL A 45 -7.50 -5.90 4.95
CA VAL A 45 -6.94 -4.76 4.19
C VAL A 45 -6.54 -3.61 5.11
N CYS A 46 -7.43 -3.22 6.03
CA CYS A 46 -7.13 -2.10 6.93
C CYS A 46 -5.95 -2.42 7.86
N GLU A 47 -5.88 -3.67 8.34
CA GLU A 47 -4.75 -4.08 9.17
C GLU A 47 -3.43 -4.07 8.41
N VAL A 48 -3.43 -4.49 7.14
CA VAL A 48 -2.23 -4.40 6.28
C VAL A 48 -1.82 -2.94 6.09
N VAL A 49 -2.76 -2.08 5.76
CA VAL A 49 -2.49 -0.66 5.47
C VAL A 49 -1.97 0.07 6.71
N MET A 50 -2.48 -0.28 7.88
CA MET A 50 -2.13 0.36 9.15
C MET A 50 -1.07 -0.40 9.95
N GLN A 51 -0.41 -1.37 9.34
CA GLN A 51 0.55 -2.24 10.01
C GLN A 51 1.77 -1.46 10.51
N GLY A 52 2.17 -1.73 11.75
CA GLY A 52 3.35 -1.14 12.37
C GLY A 52 3.34 -1.37 13.87
N PRO A 53 4.49 -1.15 14.52
CA PRO A 53 4.56 -1.28 15.97
C PRO A 53 3.75 -0.18 16.67
N THR A 54 3.22 -0.51 17.84
CA THR A 54 2.48 0.43 18.67
C THR A 54 3.23 0.61 19.99
N TYR A 55 2.90 1.70 20.72
CA TYR A 55 3.48 1.92 22.04
C TYR A 55 2.93 0.91 23.04
N SER A 56 3.80 0.33 23.88
CA SER A 56 3.39 -0.66 24.89
C SER A 56 2.41 -0.08 25.91
N TRP A 57 2.55 1.22 26.21
CA TRP A 57 1.70 1.94 27.18
C TRP A 57 0.46 2.56 26.53
N LYS A 58 0.36 2.52 25.20
CA LYS A 58 -0.78 3.08 24.44
C LYS A 58 -0.96 2.24 23.17
N PRO A 59 -1.55 1.03 23.28
CA PRO A 59 -1.54 0.07 22.17
C PRO A 59 -2.37 0.47 20.95
N ASP A 60 -3.22 1.49 21.05
CA ASP A 60 -3.98 2.01 19.90
C ASP A 60 -3.19 3.05 19.09
N PHE A 61 -2.00 3.44 19.55
CA PHE A 61 -1.22 4.48 18.89
C PHE A 61 0.01 3.89 18.22
N PRO A 62 0.17 4.12 16.90
CA PRO A 62 1.36 3.66 16.17
C PRO A 62 2.58 4.45 16.60
N VAL A 63 3.73 3.78 16.59
CA VAL A 63 5.02 4.45 16.81
C VAL A 63 5.32 5.31 15.59
N ARG A 64 5.52 6.60 15.81
CA ARG A 64 5.72 7.58 14.74
C ARG A 64 6.87 7.18 13.81
N HIS A 65 6.64 7.29 12.49
CA HIS A 65 7.61 6.99 11.42
C HIS A 65 8.02 5.52 11.31
N ARG A 66 7.34 4.59 11.97
CA ARG A 66 7.70 3.18 11.93
C ARG A 66 6.67 2.27 11.30
N CYS A 67 5.65 2.84 10.66
CA CYS A 67 4.62 2.06 9.98
C CYS A 67 5.11 1.55 8.63
N GLN A 68 4.52 0.44 8.17
CA GLN A 68 4.82 -0.13 6.85
C GLN A 68 4.54 0.89 5.73
N PHE A 69 3.42 1.60 5.85
CA PHE A 69 3.10 2.72 4.96
C PHE A 69 3.27 4.00 5.77
N SER A 70 4.26 4.79 5.40
CA SER A 70 4.74 5.91 6.21
C SER A 70 3.69 6.97 6.47
N TRP A 71 2.76 7.19 5.53
CA TRP A 71 1.74 8.23 5.66
C TRP A 71 0.85 8.02 6.88
N TYR A 72 0.65 6.75 7.29
CA TYR A 72 -0.26 6.43 8.39
C TYR A 72 0.22 6.99 9.74
N CYS A 73 1.52 7.05 9.95
CA CYS A 73 2.06 7.50 11.23
C CYS A 73 3.22 8.51 11.10
N ASP A 74 3.18 9.35 10.08
CA ASP A 74 4.19 10.40 9.87
C ASP A 74 3.88 11.69 10.65
N GLY A 75 2.77 11.74 11.37
CA GLY A 75 2.34 12.90 12.13
C GLY A 75 1.71 14.01 11.29
N LYS A 76 1.56 13.79 9.98
CA LYS A 76 0.88 14.72 9.08
C LYS A 76 -0.59 14.35 8.95
N SER A 77 -1.39 15.29 8.42
CA SER A 77 -2.82 15.03 8.18
C SER A 77 -3.03 13.92 7.15
N ASP A 78 -3.96 13.02 7.43
CA ASP A 78 -4.37 11.95 6.51
C ASP A 78 -5.55 12.37 5.62
N LYS A 79 -5.91 13.65 5.61
CA LYS A 79 -6.98 14.17 4.77
C LYS A 79 -6.64 14.01 3.29
N THR A 80 -7.69 13.91 2.48
CA THR A 80 -7.58 13.73 1.03
C THR A 80 -8.17 14.93 0.30
N PRO A 81 -7.49 16.09 0.31
CA PRO A 81 -8.05 17.33 -0.24
C PRO A 81 -8.21 17.32 -1.76
N ASP A 82 -7.43 16.52 -2.48
CA ASP A 82 -7.58 16.40 -3.93
C ASP A 82 -8.72 15.44 -4.25
N GLN A 83 -9.90 16.00 -4.50
CA GLN A 83 -11.12 15.22 -4.68
C GLN A 83 -11.07 14.34 -5.92
N THR A 84 -10.49 14.80 -7.01
CA THR A 84 -10.36 14.00 -8.24
C THR A 84 -9.46 12.78 -7.99
N ALA A 85 -8.31 12.99 -7.35
CA ALA A 85 -7.41 11.89 -7.01
C ALA A 85 -8.05 10.91 -6.03
N TRP A 86 -8.85 11.39 -5.08
CA TRP A 86 -9.57 10.54 -4.13
C TRP A 86 -10.61 9.67 -4.83
N GLU A 87 -11.40 10.26 -5.71
CA GLU A 87 -12.41 9.52 -6.48
C GLU A 87 -11.77 8.44 -7.36
N GLN A 88 -10.64 8.76 -7.98
CA GLN A 88 -9.88 7.80 -8.77
C GLN A 88 -9.35 6.67 -7.89
N ALA A 89 -8.82 7.00 -6.71
CA ALA A 89 -8.34 5.99 -5.77
C ALA A 89 -9.46 5.04 -5.33
N LEU A 90 -10.65 5.56 -5.06
CA LEU A 90 -11.81 4.73 -4.71
C LEU A 90 -12.21 3.79 -5.86
N MET A 91 -12.21 4.28 -7.09
CA MET A 91 -12.53 3.49 -8.27
C MET A 91 -11.51 2.35 -8.46
N ILE A 92 -10.22 2.66 -8.34
CA ILE A 92 -9.14 1.68 -8.45
C ILE A 92 -9.25 0.66 -7.32
N ALA A 93 -9.49 1.10 -6.09
CA ALA A 93 -9.65 0.21 -4.94
C ALA A 93 -10.77 -0.81 -5.19
N GLN A 94 -11.90 -0.36 -5.71
CA GLN A 94 -13.01 -1.25 -6.03
C GLN A 94 -12.61 -2.30 -7.07
N GLY A 95 -11.96 -1.88 -8.15
CA GLY A 95 -11.52 -2.79 -9.21
C GLY A 95 -10.50 -3.81 -8.74
N VAL A 96 -9.52 -3.39 -7.95
CA VAL A 96 -8.48 -4.30 -7.42
C VAL A 96 -9.06 -5.24 -6.36
N HIS A 97 -9.91 -4.73 -5.48
CA HIS A 97 -10.50 -5.54 -4.41
C HIS A 97 -11.38 -6.67 -4.94
N THR A 98 -12.05 -6.47 -6.07
CA THR A 98 -12.86 -7.52 -6.70
C THR A 98 -12.01 -8.67 -7.25
N GLY A 99 -10.73 -8.45 -7.50
CA GLY A 99 -9.81 -9.46 -8.01
C GLY A 99 -9.95 -9.74 -9.49
N ASN A 100 -10.66 -8.91 -10.24
CA ASN A 100 -10.91 -9.12 -11.68
C ASN A 100 -9.81 -8.58 -12.59
N LEU A 101 -8.77 -7.96 -12.04
CA LEU A 101 -7.65 -7.45 -12.82
C LEU A 101 -6.48 -8.44 -12.79
N ASP A 102 -5.73 -8.46 -13.89
CA ASP A 102 -4.47 -9.20 -13.92
C ASP A 102 -3.50 -8.64 -12.87
N ASP A 103 -2.66 -9.50 -12.31
CA ASP A 103 -1.65 -9.06 -11.34
C ASP A 103 -0.45 -8.46 -12.10
N PHE A 104 -0.41 -7.15 -12.21
CA PHE A 104 0.66 -6.44 -12.90
C PHE A 104 1.99 -6.47 -12.17
N VAL A 105 1.99 -6.87 -10.91
CA VAL A 105 3.19 -6.91 -10.07
C VAL A 105 3.63 -8.33 -9.72
N GLU A 106 3.01 -9.35 -10.34
CA GLU A 106 3.43 -10.77 -10.28
C GLU A 106 3.71 -11.25 -8.85
N GLY A 107 2.77 -10.97 -7.94
CA GLY A 107 2.86 -11.41 -6.55
C GLY A 107 3.72 -10.53 -5.65
N ALA A 108 4.17 -9.37 -6.12
CA ALA A 108 5.00 -8.48 -5.31
C ALA A 108 4.28 -8.06 -4.02
N THR A 109 5.05 -8.01 -2.94
CA THR A 109 4.60 -7.54 -1.62
C THR A 109 5.39 -6.34 -1.13
N HIS A 110 6.39 -5.89 -1.89
CA HIS A 110 7.26 -4.78 -1.52
C HIS A 110 7.48 -3.86 -2.70
N TYR A 111 7.64 -2.58 -2.41
CA TYR A 111 8.11 -1.61 -3.39
C TYR A 111 8.82 -0.45 -2.68
N HIS A 112 9.62 0.27 -3.46
CA HIS A 112 10.22 1.52 -3.02
C HIS A 112 10.24 2.51 -4.19
N ALA A 113 10.36 3.79 -3.86
CA ALA A 113 10.54 4.81 -4.89
C ALA A 113 11.89 4.61 -5.58
N THR A 114 11.95 4.89 -6.88
CA THR A 114 13.15 4.65 -7.69
C THR A 114 14.36 5.48 -7.24
N TYR A 115 14.14 6.57 -6.51
CA TYR A 115 15.20 7.44 -6.03
C TYR A 115 15.76 7.05 -4.65
N VAL A 116 15.30 5.95 -4.07
CA VAL A 116 15.84 5.38 -2.83
C VAL A 116 16.22 3.92 -3.06
N LEU A 117 17.15 3.41 -2.25
CA LEU A 117 17.56 2.00 -2.31
C LEU A 117 17.62 1.46 -0.89
N PRO A 118 16.50 0.89 -0.37
CA PRO A 118 16.48 0.36 0.98
C PRO A 118 17.29 -0.94 1.08
N GLU A 119 17.81 -1.21 2.28
CA GLU A 119 18.63 -2.40 2.50
C GLU A 119 17.90 -3.69 2.17
N TRP A 120 16.60 -3.77 2.46
CA TRP A 120 15.82 -4.98 2.22
C TRP A 120 15.74 -5.35 0.73
N ALA A 121 15.98 -4.42 -0.19
CA ALA A 121 15.87 -4.69 -1.63
C ALA A 121 16.81 -5.81 -2.08
N GLU A 122 17.99 -5.94 -1.46
CA GLU A 122 18.96 -6.99 -1.79
C GLU A 122 18.44 -8.39 -1.46
N SER A 123 17.54 -8.52 -0.48
CA SER A 123 16.99 -9.81 -0.05
C SER A 123 15.72 -10.21 -0.77
N LYS A 124 15.22 -9.39 -1.69
CA LYS A 124 13.97 -9.63 -2.40
C LYS A 124 14.22 -9.80 -3.89
N THR A 125 13.24 -10.39 -4.58
CA THR A 125 13.33 -10.63 -6.02
C THR A 125 12.68 -9.47 -6.77
N PRO A 126 13.45 -8.67 -7.54
CA PRO A 126 12.87 -7.59 -8.35
C PRO A 126 11.96 -8.17 -9.43
N VAL A 127 10.79 -7.56 -9.63
CA VAL A 127 9.79 -8.03 -10.58
C VAL A 127 9.60 -7.03 -11.71
N VAL A 128 9.26 -5.79 -11.38
CA VAL A 128 8.90 -4.79 -12.39
C VAL A 128 9.05 -3.38 -11.83
N GLN A 129 9.40 -2.43 -12.69
CA GLN A 129 9.32 -1.01 -12.39
C GLN A 129 8.08 -0.44 -13.08
N ILE A 130 7.26 0.27 -12.33
CA ILE A 130 6.08 0.95 -12.86
C ILE A 130 6.11 2.38 -12.34
N GLY A 131 6.18 3.37 -13.25
CA GLY A 131 6.34 4.76 -12.87
C GLY A 131 7.59 4.95 -12.01
N ASP A 132 7.43 5.60 -10.87
CA ASP A 132 8.52 5.89 -9.95
C ASP A 132 8.67 4.84 -8.84
N HIS A 133 8.11 3.65 -9.03
CA HIS A 133 8.20 2.57 -8.05
C HIS A 133 8.83 1.32 -8.65
N MET A 134 9.73 0.67 -7.89
CA MET A 134 10.29 -0.65 -8.19
C MET A 134 9.66 -1.68 -7.26
N PHE A 135 9.10 -2.75 -7.83
CA PHE A 135 8.34 -3.76 -7.10
C PHE A 135 9.14 -5.05 -6.94
N TYR A 136 8.98 -5.70 -5.79
CA TYR A 136 9.72 -6.91 -5.41
C TYR A 136 8.80 -7.97 -4.86
N ARG A 137 9.17 -9.23 -5.13
CA ARG A 137 8.54 -10.38 -4.53
C ARG A 137 9.38 -10.89 -3.35
N TRP A 138 8.73 -11.29 -2.29
CA TRP A 138 9.36 -11.94 -1.14
C TRP A 138 9.14 -13.43 -1.27
N ASP A 139 10.13 -14.13 -1.80
CA ASP A 139 10.11 -15.57 -2.01
C ASP A 139 10.36 -16.38 -0.72
#